data_9582050aa1639add49351adaf9aeb36e
#
_entry.id   9582050aa1639add49351adaf9aeb36e
#
_cell.length_a   1.000
_cell.length_b   1.000
_cell.length_c   1.000
_cell.angle_alpha   90.00
_cell.angle_beta   90.00
_cell.angle_gamma   90.00
#
_symmetry.space_group_name_H-M   'P 1'
#
loop_
_entity.id
_entity.type
_entity.pdbx_description
1 polymer ?
#
loop_
_entity_poly.entity_id
_entity_poly.type
_entity_poly.pdbx_seq_one_letter_code
_entity_poly.pdbx_strand_id
1 'polypeptide(L)'
;MTAVFSLVRWLGKYASLRGLAALTGVLALAACEPMAFTGAAPSAPRVDPGTPVQVALLVPSGAGDAGRNVLAESLENAARLAARDLSGVRIDLRVYSTAGNPQLAAQAAARAADEGAQIILGPVFGSEARPAGEAVAARGINVLSFSNDISVAGGNVFVLGLTFENTARRLLNYAASQGRGQVMIVAERTPSGRAAIDAVRMAAPGTGASVVAVETFEFSQQGVVEALPRISETARGSGADTILFSSGNDGALPLLAQLLPDNRVGPPRFQYMGLTRWDIPPASLQQRGLQGGWFAKPDPALAAQFEDRYRAAYGSSPHPIAGLAYDGIAAVGALISTGRGDALSRASLTQGSGFAGVNGVFRLLPNGRNQRGLAVATIRDNQVVILDRAPRSFVGPGF
;
A
#
# COMPACT_ATOMS: atom_id res chain seq x y z
N MET A 1 -6.08 -73.37 31.81
CA MET A 1 -5.16 -72.56 32.60
C MET A 1 -3.71 -73.10 32.58
N THR A 2 -3.26 -73.78 31.50
CA THR A 2 -1.94 -74.41 31.45
C THR A 2 -1.01 -73.94 30.34
N ALA A 3 -1.42 -72.94 29.51
CA ALA A 3 -0.63 -72.46 28.37
C ALA A 3 0.12 -71.12 28.65
N VAL A 4 -0.23 -70.36 29.68
CA VAL A 4 0.35 -69.06 29.98
C VAL A 4 1.64 -69.19 30.85
N PHE A 5 1.78 -70.26 31.61
CA PHE A 5 2.93 -70.49 32.48
C PHE A 5 4.19 -70.98 31.75
N SER A 6 4.09 -71.50 30.53
CA SER A 6 5.27 -72.00 29.80
C SER A 6 6.02 -70.90 29.04
N LEU A 7 5.34 -69.77 28.70
CA LEU A 7 5.96 -68.68 27.95
C LEU A 7 6.87 -67.80 28.81
N VAL A 8 6.54 -67.63 30.08
CA VAL A 8 7.34 -66.82 31.03
C VAL A 8 8.66 -67.48 31.43
N ARG A 9 8.76 -68.81 31.37
CA ARG A 9 9.95 -69.56 31.70
C ARG A 9 10.97 -69.64 30.57
N TRP A 10 10.59 -69.34 29.32
CA TRP A 10 11.46 -69.36 28.15
C TRP A 10 12.17 -68.00 27.92
N LEU A 11 11.58 -66.90 28.34
CA LEU A 11 12.17 -65.54 28.21
C LEU A 11 13.27 -65.20 29.24
N GLY A 12 13.42 -66.04 30.31
CA GLY A 12 14.41 -65.80 31.35
C GLY A 12 15.84 -66.30 31.04
N LYS A 13 16.08 -67.02 29.94
CA LYS A 13 17.37 -67.69 29.66
C LYS A 13 18.29 -67.00 28.64
N TYR A 14 17.83 -65.87 27.99
CA TYR A 14 18.61 -65.16 26.98
C TYR A 14 18.67 -63.62 27.18
N ALA A 15 18.54 -63.18 28.42
CA ALA A 15 18.84 -61.78 28.74
C ALA A 15 20.36 -61.58 28.79
N SER A 16 21.03 -61.57 27.62
CA SER A 16 22.42 -61.21 27.53
C SER A 16 22.52 -59.69 27.65
N LEU A 17 23.58 -59.23 28.37
CA LEU A 17 23.85 -57.78 28.55
C LEU A 17 23.87 -56.95 27.27
N ARG A 18 23.91 -57.59 26.09
CA ARG A 18 23.84 -56.95 24.78
C ARG A 18 22.45 -56.49 24.40
N GLY A 19 21.39 -57.14 24.92
CA GLY A 19 19.99 -56.73 24.69
C GLY A 19 19.57 -55.48 25.48
N LEU A 20 20.18 -55.29 26.66
CA LEU A 20 19.90 -54.11 27.49
C LEU A 20 20.55 -52.84 26.93
N ALA A 21 21.74 -52.97 26.31
CA ALA A 21 22.43 -51.87 25.66
C ALA A 21 21.76 -51.38 24.36
N ALA A 22 21.10 -52.32 23.64
CA ALA A 22 20.33 -51.97 22.43
C ALA A 22 18.99 -51.26 22.77
N LEU A 23 18.35 -51.65 23.87
CA LEU A 23 17.08 -51.05 24.30
C LEU A 23 17.29 -49.64 24.87
N THR A 24 18.41 -49.37 25.58
CA THR A 24 18.80 -48.05 26.04
C THR A 24 19.26 -47.15 24.92
N GLY A 25 19.90 -47.67 23.85
CA GLY A 25 20.27 -46.92 22.65
C GLY A 25 19.07 -46.43 21.84
N VAL A 26 18.02 -47.21 21.74
CA VAL A 26 16.78 -46.81 21.01
C VAL A 26 15.94 -45.79 21.79
N LEU A 27 15.93 -45.87 23.12
CA LEU A 27 15.27 -44.81 23.94
C LEU A 27 16.03 -43.50 23.95
N ALA A 28 17.35 -43.48 23.76
CA ALA A 28 18.15 -42.26 23.69
C ALA A 28 18.03 -41.54 22.33
N LEU A 29 17.70 -42.25 21.24
CA LEU A 29 17.47 -41.67 19.92
C LEU A 29 16.07 -41.09 19.75
N ALA A 30 15.10 -41.50 20.56
CA ALA A 30 13.75 -40.91 20.56
C ALA A 30 13.63 -39.57 21.33
N ALA A 31 14.69 -39.17 22.06
CA ALA A 31 14.73 -37.92 22.83
C ALA A 31 15.30 -36.70 22.05
N CYS A 32 15.69 -36.88 20.78
CA CYS A 32 16.13 -35.82 19.88
C CYS A 32 15.09 -35.63 18.73
N GLU A 33 13.79 -35.54 19.04
CA GLU A 33 12.94 -34.82 18.14
C GLU A 33 13.34 -33.34 18.23
N PRO A 34 13.71 -32.68 17.11
CA PRO A 34 13.83 -31.24 17.14
C PRO A 34 12.45 -30.73 17.53
N MET A 35 12.34 -30.14 18.73
CA MET A 35 11.19 -29.29 19.02
C MET A 35 11.17 -28.24 17.91
N ALA A 36 10.37 -28.48 16.88
CA ALA A 36 9.94 -27.42 16.00
C ALA A 36 9.24 -26.43 16.91
N PHE A 37 9.98 -25.39 17.32
CA PHE A 37 9.36 -24.19 17.83
C PHE A 37 8.50 -23.66 16.68
N THR A 38 7.30 -24.16 16.54
CA THR A 38 6.21 -23.45 15.89
C THR A 38 5.90 -22.30 16.85
N GLY A 39 6.78 -21.29 16.86
CA GLY A 39 6.49 -20.03 17.48
C GLY A 39 5.21 -19.54 16.81
N ALA A 40 4.09 -19.67 17.51
CA ALA A 40 2.86 -19.05 17.05
C ALA A 40 3.22 -17.58 16.75
N ALA A 41 2.91 -17.12 15.55
CA ALA A 41 3.11 -15.72 15.21
C ALA A 41 2.49 -14.86 16.32
N PRO A 42 3.17 -13.77 16.76
CA PRO A 42 2.65 -12.93 17.82
C PRO A 42 1.21 -12.54 17.51
N SER A 43 0.29 -12.78 18.44
CA SER A 43 -1.10 -12.38 18.26
C SER A 43 -1.23 -10.88 18.49
N ALA A 44 -2.06 -10.22 17.70
CA ALA A 44 -2.38 -8.81 17.88
C ALA A 44 -2.92 -8.55 19.32
N PRO A 45 -2.69 -7.36 19.88
CA PRO A 45 -3.27 -6.95 21.14
C PRO A 45 -4.78 -7.13 21.14
N ARG A 46 -5.32 -7.65 22.25
CA ARG A 46 -6.77 -7.83 22.38
C ARG A 46 -7.45 -6.48 22.59
N VAL A 47 -8.53 -6.26 21.87
CA VAL A 47 -9.40 -5.10 22.01
C VAL A 47 -10.50 -5.43 23.01
N ASP A 48 -10.66 -4.58 24.03
CA ASP A 48 -11.82 -4.58 24.89
C ASP A 48 -12.82 -3.52 24.40
N PRO A 49 -14.00 -3.91 23.92
CA PRO A 49 -14.98 -2.96 23.38
C PRO A 49 -15.47 -1.93 24.41
N GLY A 50 -15.32 -2.21 25.72
CA GLY A 50 -15.70 -1.32 26.81
C GLY A 50 -14.70 -0.19 27.09
N THR A 51 -13.47 -0.28 26.58
CA THR A 51 -12.39 0.67 26.83
C THR A 51 -11.97 1.44 25.58
N PRO A 52 -11.42 2.67 25.71
CA PRO A 52 -10.84 3.37 24.58
C PRO A 52 -9.67 2.59 23.99
N VAL A 53 -9.67 2.39 22.66
CA VAL A 53 -8.58 1.74 21.95
C VAL A 53 -7.48 2.76 21.70
N GLN A 54 -6.27 2.46 22.18
CA GLN A 54 -5.14 3.34 21.95
C GLN A 54 -4.56 3.13 20.55
N VAL A 55 -4.60 4.19 19.75
CA VAL A 55 -4.04 4.27 18.41
C VAL A 55 -2.87 5.23 18.41
N ALA A 56 -1.69 4.77 18.02
CA ALA A 56 -0.53 5.63 17.81
C ALA A 56 -0.53 6.18 16.39
N LEU A 57 -0.31 7.49 16.26
CA LEU A 57 -0.13 8.16 14.98
C LEU A 57 1.32 8.65 14.84
N LEU A 58 2.09 8.05 13.95
CA LEU A 58 3.47 8.42 13.66
C LEU A 58 3.50 9.44 12.52
N VAL A 59 4.02 10.65 12.81
CA VAL A 59 4.05 11.77 11.85
C VAL A 59 5.46 12.37 11.73
N PRO A 60 5.81 12.97 10.57
CA PRO A 60 7.18 13.43 10.29
C PRO A 60 7.52 14.80 10.88
N SER A 61 6.84 15.24 11.95
CA SER A 61 7.15 16.47 12.68
C SER A 61 8.50 16.40 13.38
N GLY A 62 9.06 17.56 13.77
CA GLY A 62 10.26 17.64 14.59
C GLY A 62 11.58 17.72 13.85
N ALA A 63 11.59 17.76 12.50
CA ALA A 63 12.79 17.90 11.70
C ALA A 63 13.23 19.33 11.41
N GLY A 64 12.51 20.34 11.92
CA GLY A 64 12.74 21.75 11.55
C GLY A 64 12.29 22.14 10.13
N ASP A 65 11.71 21.20 9.38
CA ASP A 65 11.18 21.38 8.04
C ASP A 65 9.71 21.82 8.09
N ALA A 66 9.41 23.01 7.57
CA ALA A 66 8.07 23.58 7.59
C ALA A 66 7.06 22.72 6.80
N GLY A 67 7.45 22.16 5.66
CA GLY A 67 6.58 21.31 4.84
C GLY A 67 6.20 20.01 5.55
N ARG A 68 7.15 19.39 6.24
CA ARG A 68 6.89 18.19 7.06
C ARG A 68 5.99 18.49 8.25
N ASN A 69 6.14 19.67 8.86
CA ASN A 69 5.27 20.05 9.97
C ASN A 69 3.83 20.29 9.50
N VAL A 70 3.61 20.94 8.36
CA VAL A 70 2.28 21.11 7.74
C VAL A 70 1.67 19.75 7.39
N LEU A 71 2.45 18.83 6.84
CA LEU A 71 2.01 17.47 6.57
C LEU A 71 1.60 16.74 7.85
N ALA A 72 2.44 16.81 8.89
CA ALA A 72 2.20 16.16 10.17
C ALA A 72 0.92 16.67 10.83
N GLU A 73 0.75 18.00 10.91
CA GLU A 73 -0.48 18.64 11.42
C GLU A 73 -1.71 18.22 10.62
N SER A 74 -1.59 18.18 9.31
CA SER A 74 -2.70 17.81 8.45
C SER A 74 -3.14 16.34 8.63
N LEU A 75 -2.19 15.42 8.83
CA LEU A 75 -2.46 14.02 9.16
C LEU A 75 -3.13 13.88 10.53
N GLU A 76 -2.62 14.59 11.54
CA GLU A 76 -3.19 14.58 12.89
C GLU A 76 -4.62 15.11 12.86
N ASN A 77 -4.86 16.25 12.23
CA ASN A 77 -6.18 16.86 12.12
C ASN A 77 -7.17 15.93 11.42
N ALA A 78 -6.76 15.24 10.34
CA ALA A 78 -7.59 14.27 9.65
C ALA A 78 -7.92 13.04 10.51
N ALA A 79 -6.94 12.53 11.27
CA ALA A 79 -7.16 11.42 12.20
C ALA A 79 -8.13 11.81 13.32
N ARG A 80 -7.97 13.02 13.89
CA ARG A 80 -8.86 13.55 14.94
C ARG A 80 -10.28 13.81 14.41
N LEU A 81 -10.40 14.27 13.16
CA LEU A 81 -11.70 14.44 12.48
C LEU A 81 -12.41 13.08 12.36
N ALA A 82 -11.72 12.07 11.86
CA ALA A 82 -12.27 10.73 11.74
C ALA A 82 -12.68 10.13 13.10
N ALA A 83 -11.84 10.30 14.13
CA ALA A 83 -12.14 9.79 15.47
C ALA A 83 -13.43 10.40 16.07
N ARG A 84 -13.71 11.68 15.77
CA ARG A 84 -14.95 12.36 16.18
C ARG A 84 -16.19 11.85 15.46
N ASP A 85 -16.03 11.34 14.23
CA ASP A 85 -17.13 10.82 13.43
C ASP A 85 -17.55 9.39 13.82
N LEU A 86 -16.72 8.69 14.61
CA LEU A 86 -17.03 7.33 15.05
C LEU A 86 -18.16 7.32 16.08
N SER A 87 -19.16 6.47 15.84
CA SER A 87 -20.27 6.25 16.78
C SER A 87 -20.07 4.92 17.52
N GLY A 88 -20.21 4.93 18.85
CA GLY A 88 -20.11 3.72 19.66
C GLY A 88 -18.70 3.16 19.87
N VAL A 89 -17.68 3.83 19.33
CA VAL A 89 -16.26 3.45 19.46
C VAL A 89 -15.47 4.62 20.01
N ARG A 90 -14.62 4.36 21.00
CA ARG A 90 -13.72 5.37 21.56
C ARG A 90 -12.27 5.07 21.19
N ILE A 91 -11.59 6.06 20.60
CA ILE A 91 -10.18 6.00 20.24
C ILE A 91 -9.40 6.99 21.14
N ASP A 92 -8.36 6.48 21.82
CA ASP A 92 -7.32 7.30 22.44
C ASP A 92 -6.19 7.49 21.41
N LEU A 93 -6.24 8.61 20.66
CA LEU A 93 -5.27 8.93 19.63
C LEU A 93 -4.07 9.66 20.21
N ARG A 94 -2.91 9.03 20.18
CA ARG A 94 -1.63 9.61 20.61
C ARG A 94 -0.69 9.82 19.45
N VAL A 95 -0.07 10.99 19.38
CA VAL A 95 0.78 11.43 18.28
C VAL A 95 2.25 11.35 18.66
N TYR A 96 3.06 10.78 17.76
CA TYR A 96 4.49 10.58 17.97
C TYR A 96 5.26 11.14 16.78
N SER A 97 6.22 12.01 17.07
CA SER A 97 7.10 12.60 16.05
C SER A 97 8.20 11.64 15.64
N THR A 98 8.45 11.53 14.34
CA THR A 98 9.51 10.69 13.76
C THR A 98 10.61 11.52 13.09
N ALA A 99 10.39 12.81 12.88
CA ALA A 99 11.28 13.72 12.15
C ALA A 99 11.64 13.23 10.72
N GLY A 100 10.89 12.27 10.14
CA GLY A 100 11.24 11.62 8.88
C GLY A 100 12.50 10.75 8.97
N ASN A 101 12.84 10.27 10.17
CA ASN A 101 14.05 9.51 10.46
C ASN A 101 13.71 8.07 10.84
N PRO A 102 14.31 7.05 10.19
CA PRO A 102 14.03 5.64 10.45
C PRO A 102 14.26 5.20 11.89
N GLN A 103 15.33 5.66 12.53
CA GLN A 103 15.68 5.31 13.91
C GLN A 103 14.69 5.93 14.90
N LEU A 104 14.31 7.20 14.68
CA LEU A 104 13.31 7.86 15.52
C LEU A 104 11.93 7.25 15.32
N ALA A 105 11.59 6.79 14.12
CA ALA A 105 10.35 6.07 13.86
C ALA A 105 10.28 4.72 14.62
N ALA A 106 11.37 3.95 14.64
CA ALA A 106 11.47 2.73 15.43
C ALA A 106 11.32 3.01 16.94
N GLN A 107 12.00 4.04 17.46
CA GLN A 107 11.91 4.45 18.86
C GLN A 107 10.49 4.95 19.23
N ALA A 108 9.86 5.72 18.33
CA ALA A 108 8.50 6.21 18.50
C ALA A 108 7.49 5.05 18.53
N ALA A 109 7.64 4.06 17.65
CA ALA A 109 6.81 2.87 17.62
C ALA A 109 6.97 2.04 18.89
N ALA A 110 8.22 1.79 19.35
CA ALA A 110 8.50 1.06 20.59
C ALA A 110 7.89 1.77 21.80
N ARG A 111 8.09 3.09 21.93
CA ARG A 111 7.50 3.89 23.01
C ARG A 111 5.98 3.86 22.97
N ALA A 112 5.36 4.00 21.79
CA ALA A 112 3.91 3.90 21.66
C ALA A 112 3.39 2.54 22.15
N ALA A 113 4.10 1.46 21.81
CA ALA A 113 3.77 0.12 22.29
C ALA A 113 3.95 -0.05 23.81
N ASP A 114 4.99 0.55 24.40
CA ASP A 114 5.20 0.58 25.87
C ASP A 114 4.08 1.33 26.58
N GLU A 115 3.55 2.37 25.95
CA GLU A 115 2.45 3.18 26.45
C GLU A 115 1.07 2.57 26.19
N GLY A 116 0.99 1.39 25.55
CA GLY A 116 -0.24 0.61 25.36
C GLY A 116 -0.90 0.74 23.99
N ALA A 117 -0.21 1.26 22.96
CA ALA A 117 -0.75 1.29 21.60
C ALA A 117 -1.10 -0.12 21.09
N GLN A 118 -2.30 -0.26 20.55
CA GLN A 118 -2.81 -1.53 20.02
C GLN A 118 -2.67 -1.64 18.50
N ILE A 119 -2.52 -0.49 17.82
CA ILE A 119 -2.24 -0.37 16.39
C ILE A 119 -1.51 0.95 16.13
N ILE A 120 -0.73 1.00 15.06
CA ILE A 120 0.02 2.18 14.64
C ILE A 120 -0.48 2.64 13.27
N LEU A 121 -0.78 3.92 13.12
CA LEU A 121 -1.02 4.61 11.85
C LEU A 121 0.21 5.44 11.48
N GLY A 122 0.59 5.41 10.20
CA GLY A 122 1.89 5.94 9.78
C GLY A 122 3.00 4.90 9.97
N PRO A 123 4.27 5.29 9.79
CA PRO A 123 4.74 6.59 9.34
C PRO A 123 4.47 6.88 7.86
N VAL A 124 4.91 8.06 7.40
CA VAL A 124 4.69 8.51 6.02
C VAL A 124 5.69 7.89 5.04
N PHE A 125 6.98 7.90 5.38
CA PHE A 125 8.03 7.49 4.44
C PHE A 125 8.33 6.00 4.52
N GLY A 126 8.59 5.38 3.35
CA GLY A 126 8.93 3.95 3.28
C GLY A 126 10.15 3.59 4.12
N SER A 127 11.17 4.46 4.15
CA SER A 127 12.37 4.25 4.97
C SER A 127 12.09 4.13 6.47
N GLU A 128 10.99 4.69 6.97
CA GLU A 128 10.57 4.63 8.37
C GLU A 128 9.67 3.43 8.67
N ALA A 129 8.90 2.97 7.66
CA ALA A 129 7.82 2.01 7.87
C ALA A 129 8.31 0.64 8.33
N ARG A 130 9.39 0.12 7.72
CA ARG A 130 9.96 -1.16 8.10
C ARG A 130 10.60 -1.12 9.50
N PRO A 131 11.48 -0.15 9.86
CA PRO A 131 12.01 -0.03 11.21
C PRO A 131 10.93 0.13 12.29
N ALA A 132 9.87 0.91 12.03
CA ALA A 132 8.74 1.03 12.95
C ALA A 132 7.99 -0.30 13.13
N GLY A 133 7.78 -1.05 12.05
CA GLY A 133 7.15 -2.37 12.10
C GLY A 133 7.97 -3.40 12.88
N GLU A 134 9.26 -3.49 12.60
CA GLU A 134 10.19 -4.40 13.27
C GLU A 134 10.24 -4.15 14.78
N ALA A 135 10.22 -2.88 15.20
CA ALA A 135 10.26 -2.49 16.62
C ALA A 135 9.07 -3.04 17.44
N VAL A 136 7.93 -3.31 16.80
CA VAL A 136 6.69 -3.74 17.48
C VAL A 136 6.20 -5.13 17.05
N ALA A 137 6.91 -5.79 16.15
CA ALA A 137 6.51 -7.08 15.58
C ALA A 137 6.33 -8.17 16.66
N ALA A 138 7.24 -8.24 17.63
CA ALA A 138 7.18 -9.20 18.74
C ALA A 138 5.96 -9.02 19.65
N ARG A 139 5.33 -7.84 19.62
CA ARG A 139 4.09 -7.52 20.37
C ARG A 139 2.82 -7.74 19.56
N GLY A 140 2.94 -8.20 18.31
CA GLY A 140 1.81 -8.43 17.41
C GLY A 140 1.10 -7.15 16.97
N ILE A 141 1.71 -5.96 17.15
CA ILE A 141 1.11 -4.68 16.78
C ILE A 141 1.28 -4.48 15.27
N ASN A 142 0.18 -4.22 14.58
CA ASN A 142 0.16 -3.93 13.16
C ASN A 142 0.43 -2.44 12.90
N VAL A 143 1.14 -2.15 11.79
CA VAL A 143 1.50 -0.81 11.34
C VAL A 143 0.82 -0.54 9.99
N LEU A 144 -0.04 0.46 9.93
CA LEU A 144 -0.70 0.93 8.71
C LEU A 144 0.04 2.16 8.20
N SER A 145 1.10 1.94 7.42
CA SER A 145 1.96 3.01 6.89
C SER A 145 1.26 3.83 5.81
N PHE A 146 1.43 5.15 5.84
CA PHE A 146 0.95 6.06 4.78
C PHE A 146 1.83 6.06 3.53
N SER A 147 2.93 5.30 3.54
CA SER A 147 3.80 5.14 2.38
C SER A 147 3.06 4.54 1.19
N ASN A 148 3.49 4.89 -0.01
CA ASN A 148 3.10 4.25 -1.27
C ASN A 148 4.14 3.23 -1.77
N ASP A 149 5.23 3.02 -1.04
CA ASP A 149 6.28 2.07 -1.36
C ASP A 149 5.87 0.64 -0.96
N ILE A 150 5.59 -0.20 -1.95
CA ILE A 150 5.19 -1.59 -1.73
C ILE A 150 6.33 -2.49 -1.23
N SER A 151 7.59 -2.04 -1.31
CA SER A 151 8.74 -2.82 -0.83
C SER A 151 8.78 -2.96 0.68
N VAL A 152 8.09 -2.07 1.41
CA VAL A 152 8.02 -2.12 2.88
C VAL A 152 6.87 -2.98 3.40
N ALA A 153 5.97 -3.40 2.51
CA ALA A 153 4.82 -4.23 2.85
C ALA A 153 5.23 -5.64 3.27
N GLY A 154 4.54 -6.19 4.26
CA GLY A 154 4.77 -7.55 4.75
C GLY A 154 5.00 -7.59 6.26
N GLY A 155 5.12 -8.80 6.81
CA GLY A 155 5.17 -8.94 8.28
C GLY A 155 3.93 -8.30 8.90
N ASN A 156 4.12 -7.38 9.85
CA ASN A 156 3.08 -6.58 10.49
C ASN A 156 2.89 -5.19 9.84
N VAL A 157 3.54 -4.91 8.70
CA VAL A 157 3.44 -3.63 7.98
C VAL A 157 2.47 -3.74 6.81
N PHE A 158 1.47 -2.86 6.80
CA PHE A 158 0.50 -2.68 5.73
C PHE A 158 0.66 -1.30 5.12
N VAL A 159 0.65 -1.21 3.80
CA VAL A 159 0.72 0.05 3.06
C VAL A 159 -0.69 0.59 2.84
N LEU A 160 -0.96 1.82 3.27
CA LEU A 160 -2.23 2.53 3.03
C LEU A 160 -2.16 3.50 1.85
N GLY A 161 -0.96 3.97 1.50
CA GLY A 161 -0.78 4.94 0.44
C GLY A 161 -1.26 4.44 -0.93
N LEU A 162 -1.51 5.38 -1.83
CA LEU A 162 -1.85 5.08 -3.21
C LEU A 162 -0.60 4.61 -3.96
N THR A 163 -0.55 3.33 -4.31
CA THR A 163 0.60 2.70 -4.97
C THR A 163 0.54 2.83 -6.49
N PHE A 164 1.67 2.75 -7.17
CA PHE A 164 1.70 2.65 -8.64
C PHE A 164 0.92 1.43 -9.16
N GLU A 165 0.91 0.32 -8.42
CA GLU A 165 0.15 -0.88 -8.79
C GLU A 165 -1.36 -0.60 -8.85
N ASN A 166 -1.91 0.13 -7.86
CA ASN A 166 -3.33 0.53 -7.85
C ASN A 166 -3.69 1.38 -9.06
N THR A 167 -2.89 2.41 -9.33
CA THR A 167 -3.07 3.30 -10.47
C THR A 167 -2.94 2.54 -11.80
N ALA A 168 -1.88 1.74 -11.94
CA ALA A 168 -1.64 0.94 -13.14
C ALA A 168 -2.80 0.00 -13.43
N ARG A 169 -3.22 -0.81 -12.45
CA ARG A 169 -4.34 -1.76 -12.62
C ARG A 169 -5.60 -1.06 -13.08
N ARG A 170 -5.94 0.07 -12.44
CA ARG A 170 -7.13 0.84 -12.79
C ARG A 170 -7.08 1.38 -14.22
N LEU A 171 -5.95 1.98 -14.60
CA LEU A 171 -5.76 2.55 -15.94
C LEU A 171 -5.70 1.48 -17.03
N LEU A 172 -5.01 0.38 -16.78
CA LEU A 172 -4.90 -0.73 -17.73
C LEU A 172 -6.26 -1.39 -17.99
N ASN A 173 -7.07 -1.64 -16.94
CA ASN A 173 -8.44 -2.12 -17.09
C ASN A 173 -9.28 -1.16 -17.95
N TYR A 174 -9.19 0.13 -17.66
CA TYR A 174 -9.93 1.14 -18.42
C TYR A 174 -9.44 1.21 -19.88
N ALA A 175 -8.13 1.25 -20.10
CA ALA A 175 -7.53 1.29 -21.44
C ALA A 175 -7.98 0.09 -22.30
N ALA A 176 -7.93 -1.12 -21.73
CA ALA A 176 -8.40 -2.33 -22.41
C ALA A 176 -9.88 -2.24 -22.77
N SER A 177 -10.73 -1.74 -21.87
CA SER A 177 -12.18 -1.53 -22.14
C SER A 177 -12.46 -0.51 -23.24
N GLN A 178 -11.51 0.41 -23.49
CA GLN A 178 -11.59 1.41 -24.57
C GLN A 178 -10.88 0.95 -25.86
N GLY A 179 -10.42 -0.32 -25.94
CA GLY A 179 -9.67 -0.82 -27.08
C GLY A 179 -8.26 -0.22 -27.22
N ARG A 180 -7.68 0.28 -26.12
CA ARG A 180 -6.36 0.92 -26.03
C ARG A 180 -5.41 0.15 -25.10
N GLY A 181 -5.40 -1.17 -25.25
CA GLY A 181 -4.69 -2.07 -24.34
C GLY A 181 -3.24 -2.41 -24.72
N GLN A 182 -2.69 -1.90 -25.81
CA GLN A 182 -1.30 -2.15 -26.21
C GLN A 182 -0.41 -1.03 -25.63
N VAL A 183 0.21 -1.26 -24.49
CA VAL A 183 0.83 -0.21 -23.68
C VAL A 183 2.34 -0.22 -23.82
N MET A 184 2.91 0.92 -24.19
CA MET A 184 4.33 1.20 -24.06
C MET A 184 4.58 2.03 -22.81
N ILE A 185 5.53 1.61 -21.98
CA ILE A 185 5.96 2.36 -20.79
C ILE A 185 7.12 3.28 -21.16
N VAL A 186 7.04 4.54 -20.76
CA VAL A 186 8.15 5.51 -20.83
C VAL A 186 8.50 5.94 -19.41
N ALA A 187 9.70 5.58 -18.96
CA ALA A 187 10.11 5.75 -17.57
C ALA A 187 11.52 6.35 -17.44
N GLU A 188 11.73 7.12 -16.39
CA GLU A 188 13.05 7.62 -16.01
C GLU A 188 13.96 6.51 -15.45
N ARG A 189 15.27 6.61 -15.66
CA ARG A 189 16.29 5.71 -15.09
C ARG A 189 16.60 6.05 -13.63
N THR A 190 15.57 5.95 -12.79
CA THR A 190 15.62 6.18 -11.35
C THR A 190 15.07 4.96 -10.60
N PRO A 191 15.26 4.86 -9.28
CA PRO A 191 14.57 3.85 -8.48
C PRO A 191 13.04 3.91 -8.61
N SER A 192 12.47 5.13 -8.66
CA SER A 192 11.03 5.35 -8.85
C SER A 192 10.55 4.87 -10.22
N GLY A 193 11.30 5.17 -11.29
CA GLY A 193 10.97 4.70 -12.64
C GLY A 193 11.01 3.17 -12.77
N ARG A 194 11.98 2.51 -12.10
CA ARG A 194 12.01 1.03 -12.02
C ARG A 194 10.80 0.49 -11.29
N ALA A 195 10.47 1.06 -10.11
CA ALA A 195 9.29 0.67 -9.35
C ALA A 195 8.00 0.85 -10.15
N ALA A 196 7.91 1.91 -10.96
CA ALA A 196 6.79 2.15 -11.86
C ALA A 196 6.66 1.07 -12.94
N ILE A 197 7.77 0.71 -13.61
CA ILE A 197 7.79 -0.39 -14.61
C ILE A 197 7.31 -1.70 -13.98
N ASP A 198 7.85 -2.05 -12.81
CA ASP A 198 7.50 -3.29 -12.11
C ASP A 198 6.03 -3.29 -11.69
N ALA A 199 5.52 -2.16 -11.19
CA ALA A 199 4.12 -2.01 -10.82
C ALA A 199 3.17 -2.21 -12.01
N VAL A 200 3.50 -1.64 -13.19
CA VAL A 200 2.70 -1.82 -14.41
C VAL A 200 2.72 -3.28 -14.86
N ARG A 201 3.89 -3.93 -14.86
CA ARG A 201 4.03 -5.34 -15.21
C ARG A 201 3.26 -6.26 -14.26
N MET A 202 3.30 -5.98 -12.94
CA MET A 202 2.52 -6.72 -11.95
C MET A 202 1.02 -6.49 -12.09
N ALA A 203 0.60 -5.30 -12.51
CA ALA A 203 -0.81 -4.96 -12.65
C ALA A 203 -1.43 -5.51 -13.95
N ALA A 204 -0.65 -5.67 -15.02
CA ALA A 204 -1.15 -6.03 -16.35
C ALA A 204 -1.91 -7.38 -16.41
N PRO A 205 -1.48 -8.47 -15.73
CA PRO A 205 -2.23 -9.71 -15.76
C PRO A 205 -3.68 -9.53 -15.30
N GLY A 206 -4.62 -10.05 -16.11
CA GLY A 206 -6.06 -9.99 -15.83
C GLY A 206 -6.76 -8.68 -16.21
N THR A 207 -6.04 -7.67 -16.73
CA THR A 207 -6.65 -6.39 -17.13
C THR A 207 -7.10 -6.35 -18.58
N GLY A 208 -6.70 -7.32 -19.41
CA GLY A 208 -6.89 -7.28 -20.86
C GLY A 208 -5.92 -6.35 -21.59
N ALA A 209 -5.00 -5.67 -20.89
CA ALA A 209 -3.93 -4.88 -21.47
C ALA A 209 -2.60 -5.65 -21.48
N SER A 210 -1.71 -5.29 -22.40
CA SER A 210 -0.39 -5.89 -22.57
C SER A 210 0.69 -4.81 -22.64
N VAL A 211 1.80 -5.04 -21.96
CA VAL A 211 2.99 -4.20 -22.08
C VAL A 211 3.78 -4.67 -23.30
N VAL A 212 3.72 -3.91 -24.39
CA VAL A 212 4.35 -4.25 -25.67
C VAL A 212 5.75 -3.68 -25.83
N ALA A 213 6.08 -2.61 -25.10
CA ALA A 213 7.42 -2.02 -25.10
C ALA A 213 7.69 -1.27 -23.79
N VAL A 214 8.98 -1.10 -23.49
CA VAL A 214 9.46 -0.27 -22.38
C VAL A 214 10.65 0.54 -22.88
N GLU A 215 10.57 1.85 -22.72
CA GLU A 215 11.67 2.76 -23.00
C GLU A 215 12.02 3.54 -21.75
N THR A 216 13.32 3.78 -21.57
CA THR A 216 13.83 4.53 -20.43
C THR A 216 14.72 5.68 -20.87
N PHE A 217 14.78 6.74 -20.09
CA PHE A 217 15.61 7.92 -20.36
C PHE A 217 16.32 8.36 -19.06
N GLU A 218 17.44 9.08 -19.22
CA GLU A 218 18.12 9.70 -18.08
C GLU A 218 17.27 10.86 -17.55
N PHE A 219 17.16 10.95 -16.21
CA PHE A 219 16.31 11.96 -15.55
C PHE A 219 16.96 13.34 -15.61
N SER A 220 16.93 13.91 -16.79
CA SER A 220 17.37 15.27 -17.10
C SER A 220 16.69 15.76 -18.38
N GLN A 221 16.67 17.07 -18.61
CA GLN A 221 16.15 17.63 -19.86
C GLN A 221 16.90 17.09 -21.08
N GLN A 222 18.23 17.05 -21.01
CA GLN A 222 19.07 16.50 -22.07
C GLN A 222 18.77 15.01 -22.30
N GLY A 223 18.61 14.21 -21.25
CA GLY A 223 18.29 12.80 -21.37
C GLY A 223 16.92 12.53 -22.01
N VAL A 224 15.93 13.40 -21.78
CA VAL A 224 14.64 13.35 -22.48
C VAL A 224 14.85 13.59 -23.97
N VAL A 225 15.55 14.69 -24.35
CA VAL A 225 15.78 15.07 -25.74
C VAL A 225 16.55 13.98 -26.52
N GLU A 226 17.60 13.43 -25.92
CA GLU A 226 18.40 12.34 -26.51
C GLU A 226 17.61 11.05 -26.67
N ALA A 227 16.63 10.76 -25.82
CA ALA A 227 15.81 9.57 -25.89
C ALA A 227 14.65 9.67 -26.88
N LEU A 228 14.23 10.87 -27.29
CA LEU A 228 13.05 11.09 -28.16
C LEU A 228 13.06 10.29 -29.46
N PRO A 229 14.16 10.21 -30.24
CA PRO A 229 14.18 9.44 -31.48
C PRO A 229 13.86 7.96 -31.22
N ARG A 230 14.51 7.35 -30.22
CA ARG A 230 14.35 5.96 -29.84
C ARG A 230 12.96 5.69 -29.29
N ILE A 231 12.45 6.52 -28.37
CA ILE A 231 11.09 6.44 -27.85
C ILE A 231 10.07 6.47 -29.00
N SER A 232 10.28 7.40 -29.94
CA SER A 232 9.37 7.57 -31.08
C SER A 232 9.41 6.42 -32.07
N GLU A 233 10.57 5.85 -32.33
CA GLU A 233 10.74 4.68 -33.18
C GLU A 233 10.06 3.45 -32.55
N THR A 234 10.36 3.18 -31.28
CA THR A 234 9.74 2.07 -30.52
C THR A 234 8.23 2.21 -30.45
N ALA A 235 7.68 3.41 -30.17
CA ALA A 235 6.24 3.64 -30.12
C ALA A 235 5.57 3.28 -31.47
N ARG A 236 6.17 3.67 -32.60
CA ARG A 236 5.61 3.38 -33.92
C ARG A 236 5.77 1.93 -34.36
N GLY A 237 6.84 1.24 -33.91
CA GLY A 237 7.19 -0.12 -34.32
C GLY A 237 6.66 -1.24 -33.44
N SER A 238 6.32 -0.97 -32.18
CA SER A 238 5.92 -2.00 -31.20
C SER A 238 4.45 -2.42 -31.25
N GLY A 239 3.64 -1.74 -32.06
CA GLY A 239 2.18 -1.94 -32.04
C GLY A 239 1.47 -1.26 -30.87
N ALA A 240 2.15 -0.41 -30.11
CA ALA A 240 1.55 0.35 -29.04
C ALA A 240 0.45 1.31 -29.54
N ASP A 241 -0.62 1.40 -28.82
CA ASP A 241 -1.71 2.38 -28.97
C ASP A 241 -1.79 3.35 -27.79
N THR A 242 -1.06 3.06 -26.73
CA THR A 242 -1.05 3.81 -25.48
C THR A 242 0.36 4.00 -24.96
N ILE A 243 0.69 5.23 -24.54
CA ILE A 243 1.95 5.58 -23.88
C ILE A 243 1.66 5.86 -22.41
N LEU A 244 2.29 5.08 -21.54
CA LEU A 244 2.16 5.25 -20.10
C LEU A 244 3.43 5.88 -19.54
N PHE A 245 3.29 7.05 -18.91
CA PHE A 245 4.38 7.80 -18.29
C PHE A 245 4.49 7.47 -16.80
N SER A 246 5.72 7.17 -16.36
CA SER A 246 6.03 7.06 -14.93
C SER A 246 6.23 8.43 -14.28
N SER A 247 6.75 9.39 -15.03
CA SER A 247 7.05 10.75 -14.58
C SER A 247 5.79 11.55 -14.23
N GLY A 248 5.92 12.42 -13.23
CA GLY A 248 4.89 13.36 -12.84
C GLY A 248 5.10 14.77 -13.39
N ASN A 249 4.21 15.69 -13.00
CA ASN A 249 4.23 17.10 -13.38
C ASN A 249 5.44 17.87 -12.83
N ASP A 250 6.04 17.38 -11.75
CA ASP A 250 7.27 17.87 -11.13
C ASP A 250 8.53 17.27 -11.77
N GLY A 251 8.36 16.34 -12.72
CA GLY A 251 9.45 15.66 -13.42
C GLY A 251 9.44 15.91 -14.93
N ALA A 252 9.69 14.86 -15.69
CA ALA A 252 9.86 14.93 -17.15
C ALA A 252 8.54 14.95 -17.94
N LEU A 253 7.39 14.68 -17.31
CA LEU A 253 6.09 14.60 -17.99
C LEU A 253 5.76 15.83 -18.86
N PRO A 254 5.92 17.09 -18.40
CA PRO A 254 5.62 18.26 -19.20
C PRO A 254 6.43 18.31 -20.49
N LEU A 255 7.71 18.01 -20.41
CA LEU A 255 8.62 18.02 -21.56
C LEU A 255 8.32 16.87 -22.54
N LEU A 256 8.09 15.66 -22.05
CA LEU A 256 7.69 14.52 -22.87
C LEU A 256 6.36 14.78 -23.60
N ALA A 257 5.36 15.27 -22.87
CA ALA A 257 4.05 15.57 -23.45
C ALA A 257 4.07 16.71 -24.48
N GLN A 258 5.03 17.62 -24.37
CA GLN A 258 5.26 18.67 -25.36
C GLN A 258 5.98 18.15 -26.61
N LEU A 259 7.05 17.36 -26.44
CA LEU A 259 7.94 16.99 -27.55
C LEU A 259 7.52 15.75 -28.35
N LEU A 260 6.82 14.80 -27.73
CA LEU A 260 6.42 13.56 -28.39
C LEU A 260 5.42 13.79 -29.55
N PRO A 261 4.42 14.70 -29.48
CA PRO A 261 3.54 15.00 -30.62
C PRO A 261 4.30 15.49 -31.85
N ASP A 262 5.34 16.34 -31.69
CA ASP A 262 6.18 16.83 -32.76
C ASP A 262 6.96 15.68 -33.44
N ASN A 263 7.18 14.58 -32.69
CA ASN A 263 7.80 13.35 -33.18
C ASN A 263 6.77 12.30 -33.65
N ARG A 264 5.51 12.71 -33.91
CA ARG A 264 4.39 11.87 -34.36
C ARG A 264 4.01 10.76 -33.37
N VAL A 265 4.24 10.97 -32.10
CA VAL A 265 3.84 10.11 -30.98
C VAL A 265 2.90 10.87 -30.08
N GLY A 266 1.64 10.95 -30.44
CA GLY A 266 0.62 11.68 -29.69
C GLY A 266 -0.79 11.39 -30.17
N PRO A 267 -1.79 11.98 -29.52
CA PRO A 267 -3.19 11.86 -29.92
C PRO A 267 -3.41 12.32 -31.39
N PRO A 268 -4.37 11.71 -32.12
CA PRO A 268 -5.30 10.66 -31.66
C PRO A 268 -4.73 9.24 -31.78
N ARG A 269 -3.55 9.04 -32.38
CA ARG A 269 -2.97 7.72 -32.61
C ARG A 269 -2.58 7.04 -31.30
N PHE A 270 -1.90 7.76 -30.41
CA PHE A 270 -1.44 7.25 -29.13
C PHE A 270 -2.22 7.92 -27.98
N GLN A 271 -2.84 7.12 -27.13
CA GLN A 271 -3.41 7.58 -25.89
C GLN A 271 -2.33 7.78 -24.84
N TYR A 272 -2.32 8.91 -24.16
CA TYR A 272 -1.42 9.15 -23.03
C TYR A 272 -2.06 8.73 -21.74
N MET A 273 -1.30 8.08 -20.87
CA MET A 273 -1.67 7.73 -19.49
C MET A 273 -0.54 8.08 -18.53
N GLY A 274 -0.88 8.38 -17.28
CA GLY A 274 0.09 8.65 -16.23
C GLY A 274 -0.16 7.92 -14.92
N LEU A 275 0.91 7.41 -14.31
CA LEU A 275 0.86 6.77 -12.99
C LEU A 275 0.67 7.77 -11.86
N THR A 276 0.95 9.05 -12.11
CA THR A 276 0.80 10.14 -11.15
C THR A 276 -0.46 10.94 -11.42
N ARG A 277 -0.88 11.75 -10.47
CA ARG A 277 -2.01 12.66 -10.65
C ARG A 277 -1.59 13.86 -11.50
N TRP A 278 -2.30 14.08 -12.61
CA TRP A 278 -2.03 15.18 -13.53
C TRP A 278 -2.75 16.47 -13.16
N ASP A 279 -3.68 16.41 -12.22
CA ASP A 279 -4.40 17.55 -11.67
C ASP A 279 -3.71 18.21 -10.46
N ILE A 280 -2.49 17.79 -10.13
CA ILE A 280 -1.66 18.36 -9.08
C ILE A 280 -0.27 18.70 -9.64
N PRO A 281 0.19 19.96 -9.51
CA PRO A 281 -0.54 21.14 -9.04
C PRO A 281 -1.62 21.58 -10.06
N PRO A 282 -2.63 22.38 -9.67
CA PRO A 282 -3.71 22.81 -10.59
C PRO A 282 -3.24 23.53 -11.86
N ALA A 283 -2.09 24.18 -11.82
CA ALA A 283 -1.49 24.84 -12.98
C ALA A 283 -1.18 23.85 -14.14
N SER A 284 -0.98 22.56 -13.83
CA SER A 284 -0.73 21.53 -14.84
C SER A 284 -1.90 21.30 -15.77
N LEU A 285 -3.12 21.66 -15.37
CA LEU A 285 -4.32 21.52 -16.20
C LEU A 285 -4.25 22.37 -17.49
N GLN A 286 -3.44 23.42 -17.51
CA GLN A 286 -3.27 24.29 -18.68
C GLN A 286 -2.29 23.75 -19.72
N GLN A 287 -1.59 22.65 -19.42
CA GLN A 287 -0.60 22.07 -20.34
C GLN A 287 -1.30 21.40 -21.52
N ARG A 288 -0.99 21.88 -22.73
CA ARG A 288 -1.61 21.37 -23.98
C ARG A 288 -1.33 19.88 -24.20
N GLY A 289 -0.11 19.42 -23.92
CA GLY A 289 0.30 18.05 -24.11
C GLY A 289 -0.40 17.04 -23.20
N LEU A 290 -1.05 17.50 -22.12
CA LEU A 290 -1.80 16.65 -21.17
C LEU A 290 -3.30 16.59 -21.49
N GLN A 291 -3.81 17.45 -22.42
CA GLN A 291 -5.22 17.41 -22.78
C GLN A 291 -5.60 16.05 -23.38
N GLY A 292 -6.71 15.48 -22.96
CA GLY A 292 -7.17 14.16 -23.41
C GLY A 292 -6.45 12.96 -22.77
N GLY A 293 -5.35 13.18 -22.05
CA GLY A 293 -4.62 12.13 -21.36
C GLY A 293 -5.38 11.57 -20.14
N TRP A 294 -5.11 10.33 -19.77
CA TRP A 294 -5.81 9.63 -18.70
C TRP A 294 -4.94 9.48 -17.45
N PHE A 295 -5.54 9.69 -16.30
CA PHE A 295 -4.90 9.46 -15.00
C PHE A 295 -5.93 8.98 -13.97
N ALA A 296 -5.47 8.29 -12.94
CA ALA A 296 -6.34 7.83 -11.88
C ALA A 296 -6.27 8.76 -10.66
N LYS A 297 -7.39 8.89 -9.95
CA LYS A 297 -7.50 9.70 -8.75
C LYS A 297 -8.50 9.09 -7.75
N PRO A 298 -8.42 9.44 -6.45
CA PRO A 298 -9.46 9.12 -5.48
C PRO A 298 -10.86 9.56 -5.94
N ASP A 299 -11.91 8.98 -5.34
CA ASP A 299 -13.29 9.39 -5.62
C ASP A 299 -13.45 10.90 -5.40
N PRO A 300 -13.77 11.69 -6.45
CA PRO A 300 -13.77 13.15 -6.32
C PRO A 300 -14.85 13.68 -5.40
N ALA A 301 -16.01 13.00 -5.31
CA ALA A 301 -17.11 13.42 -4.47
C ALA A 301 -16.79 13.22 -2.98
N LEU A 302 -16.22 12.07 -2.64
CA LEU A 302 -15.79 11.78 -1.27
C LEU A 302 -14.61 12.67 -0.85
N ALA A 303 -13.65 12.90 -1.75
CA ALA A 303 -12.53 13.80 -1.51
C ALA A 303 -13.01 15.24 -1.25
N ALA A 304 -13.95 15.77 -2.05
CA ALA A 304 -14.51 17.11 -1.86
C ALA A 304 -15.25 17.22 -0.52
N GLN A 305 -16.08 16.23 -0.17
CA GLN A 305 -16.77 16.20 1.13
C GLN A 305 -15.79 16.22 2.31
N PHE A 306 -14.69 15.48 2.19
CA PHE A 306 -13.63 15.49 3.21
C PHE A 306 -12.95 16.85 3.30
N GLU A 307 -12.58 17.45 2.17
CA GLU A 307 -11.96 18.78 2.13
C GLU A 307 -12.86 19.86 2.75
N ASP A 308 -14.15 19.85 2.46
CA ASP A 308 -15.10 20.80 3.01
C ASP A 308 -15.25 20.63 4.53
N ARG A 309 -15.36 19.40 5.01
CA ARG A 309 -15.44 19.09 6.44
C ARG A 309 -14.15 19.44 7.18
N TYR A 310 -13.00 19.14 6.57
CA TYR A 310 -11.70 19.48 7.13
C TYR A 310 -11.55 21.01 7.23
N ARG A 311 -11.88 21.74 6.15
CA ARG A 311 -11.82 23.20 6.12
C ARG A 311 -12.78 23.83 7.14
N ALA A 312 -13.96 23.30 7.30
CA ALA A 312 -14.93 23.76 8.30
C ALA A 312 -14.41 23.54 9.74
N ALA A 313 -13.65 22.45 9.99
CA ALA A 313 -13.13 22.13 11.30
C ALA A 313 -11.83 22.86 11.66
N TYR A 314 -10.97 23.16 10.67
CA TYR A 314 -9.59 23.64 10.90
C TYR A 314 -9.23 24.93 10.17
N GLY A 315 -10.13 25.48 9.35
CA GLY A 315 -9.93 26.77 8.66
C GLY A 315 -8.96 26.75 7.47
N SER A 316 -8.37 25.59 7.15
CA SER A 316 -7.40 25.41 6.06
C SER A 316 -7.71 24.17 5.23
N SER A 317 -7.19 24.09 3.99
CA SER A 317 -7.30 22.88 3.17
C SER A 317 -6.37 21.80 3.71
N PRO A 318 -6.77 20.50 3.65
CA PRO A 318 -5.92 19.41 4.05
C PRO A 318 -4.75 19.24 3.07
N HIS A 319 -3.64 18.71 3.56
CA HIS A 319 -2.57 18.20 2.68
C HIS A 319 -3.12 17.05 1.80
N PRO A 320 -2.68 16.88 0.54
CA PRO A 320 -3.24 15.89 -0.40
C PRO A 320 -3.29 14.45 0.10
N ILE A 321 -2.43 14.05 1.03
CA ILE A 321 -2.43 12.69 1.61
C ILE A 321 -3.07 12.60 3.00
N ALA A 322 -3.59 13.70 3.54
CA ALA A 322 -4.20 13.71 4.89
C ALA A 322 -5.37 12.72 5.03
N GLY A 323 -6.13 12.51 3.93
CA GLY A 323 -7.21 11.53 3.90
C GLY A 323 -6.78 10.09 4.23
N LEU A 324 -5.48 9.76 4.13
CA LEU A 324 -4.99 8.43 4.54
C LEU A 324 -5.09 8.21 6.05
N ALA A 325 -4.85 9.27 6.85
CA ALA A 325 -4.99 9.18 8.29
C ALA A 325 -6.48 9.05 8.69
N TYR A 326 -7.37 9.75 7.99
CA TYR A 326 -8.82 9.57 8.13
C TYR A 326 -9.23 8.13 7.80
N ASP A 327 -8.82 7.61 6.62
CA ASP A 327 -9.11 6.23 6.17
C ASP A 327 -8.62 5.20 7.20
N GLY A 328 -7.42 5.40 7.75
CA GLY A 328 -6.84 4.52 8.77
C GLY A 328 -7.68 4.46 10.05
N ILE A 329 -8.10 5.61 10.60
CA ILE A 329 -8.98 5.69 11.77
C ILE A 329 -10.36 5.10 11.46
N ALA A 330 -10.93 5.39 10.29
CA ALA A 330 -12.23 4.84 9.89
C ALA A 330 -12.19 3.31 9.80
N ALA A 331 -11.11 2.72 9.25
CA ALA A 331 -10.93 1.27 9.20
C ALA A 331 -10.79 0.66 10.60
N VAL A 332 -9.97 1.27 11.46
CA VAL A 332 -9.80 0.84 12.86
C VAL A 332 -11.14 0.91 13.60
N GLY A 333 -11.88 2.00 13.46
CA GLY A 333 -13.20 2.17 14.06
C GLY A 333 -14.20 1.13 13.58
N ALA A 334 -14.23 0.84 12.27
CA ALA A 334 -15.10 -0.18 11.70
C ALA A 334 -14.77 -1.59 12.24
N LEU A 335 -13.50 -1.91 12.45
CA LEU A 335 -13.09 -3.19 13.03
C LEU A 335 -13.47 -3.29 14.51
N ILE A 336 -13.22 -2.25 15.30
CA ILE A 336 -13.55 -2.22 16.73
C ILE A 336 -15.07 -2.34 16.94
N SER A 337 -15.87 -1.70 16.08
CA SER A 337 -17.34 -1.75 16.17
C SER A 337 -17.93 -3.15 16.02
N THR A 338 -17.14 -4.11 15.52
CA THR A 338 -17.56 -5.53 15.47
C THR A 338 -17.65 -6.18 16.86
N GLY A 339 -17.11 -5.57 17.90
CA GLY A 339 -17.07 -6.08 19.27
C GLY A 339 -16.12 -7.28 19.48
N ARG A 340 -15.27 -7.59 18.51
CA ARG A 340 -14.36 -8.75 18.57
C ARG A 340 -13.07 -8.39 19.29
N GLY A 341 -12.62 -9.24 20.20
CA GLY A 341 -11.35 -9.06 20.91
C GLY A 341 -10.10 -9.14 19.99
N ASP A 342 -10.20 -9.74 18.82
CA ASP A 342 -9.15 -9.85 17.80
C ASP A 342 -9.34 -8.86 16.62
N ALA A 343 -10.11 -7.78 16.85
CA ALA A 343 -10.51 -6.81 15.84
C ALA A 343 -9.31 -6.20 15.07
N LEU A 344 -8.16 -6.02 15.71
CA LEU A 344 -6.96 -5.45 15.08
C LEU A 344 -5.96 -6.51 14.61
N SER A 345 -6.39 -7.78 14.56
CA SER A 345 -5.56 -8.86 14.01
C SER A 345 -5.35 -8.70 12.51
N ARG A 346 -4.28 -9.32 12.00
CA ARG A 346 -4.02 -9.38 10.55
C ARG A 346 -5.22 -9.92 9.76
N ALA A 347 -5.88 -10.97 10.27
CA ALA A 347 -7.05 -11.55 9.62
C ALA A 347 -8.20 -10.54 9.50
N SER A 348 -8.47 -9.78 10.56
CA SER A 348 -9.50 -8.74 10.56
C SER A 348 -9.14 -7.56 9.65
N LEU A 349 -7.88 -7.14 9.65
CA LEU A 349 -7.38 -6.07 8.76
C LEU A 349 -7.48 -6.45 7.27
N THR A 350 -7.30 -7.73 6.92
CA THR A 350 -7.28 -8.21 5.53
C THR A 350 -8.61 -8.79 5.07
N GLN A 351 -9.71 -8.40 5.68
CA GLN A 351 -11.06 -8.85 5.28
C GLN A 351 -11.36 -8.48 3.81
N GLY A 352 -11.98 -9.41 3.08
CA GLY A 352 -12.21 -9.27 1.64
C GLY A 352 -13.16 -8.13 1.25
N SER A 353 -14.10 -7.76 2.13
CA SER A 353 -15.01 -6.62 1.93
C SER A 353 -14.29 -5.26 1.91
N GLY A 354 -13.12 -5.16 2.56
CA GLY A 354 -12.38 -3.92 2.71
C GLY A 354 -13.11 -2.89 3.58
N PHE A 355 -12.79 -1.63 3.34
CA PHE A 355 -13.24 -0.48 4.13
C PHE A 355 -13.68 0.65 3.19
N ALA A 356 -14.58 1.49 3.66
CA ALA A 356 -14.94 2.77 3.04
C ALA A 356 -14.17 3.90 3.71
N GLY A 357 -13.60 4.79 2.91
CA GLY A 357 -12.86 5.97 3.37
C GLY A 357 -13.17 7.20 2.55
N VAL A 358 -12.53 8.31 2.89
CA VAL A 358 -12.69 9.59 2.18
C VAL A 358 -12.00 9.61 0.82
N ASN A 359 -11.08 8.67 0.58
CA ASN A 359 -10.43 8.48 -0.72
C ASN A 359 -11.13 7.42 -1.60
N GLY A 360 -12.26 6.87 -1.17
CA GLY A 360 -12.95 5.74 -1.78
C GLY A 360 -12.79 4.45 -1.00
N VAL A 361 -13.24 3.33 -1.58
CA VAL A 361 -13.09 2.02 -0.96
C VAL A 361 -11.64 1.54 -1.06
N PHE A 362 -11.18 0.85 -0.02
CA PHE A 362 -9.87 0.21 0.00
C PHE A 362 -9.90 -1.09 0.80
N ARG A 363 -8.99 -2.00 0.51
CA ARG A 363 -8.74 -3.19 1.32
C ARG A 363 -7.25 -3.46 1.44
N LEU A 364 -6.88 -4.03 2.57
CA LEU A 364 -5.53 -4.52 2.82
C LEU A 364 -5.46 -5.99 2.40
N LEU A 365 -4.30 -6.39 1.88
CA LEU A 365 -4.05 -7.74 1.40
C LEU A 365 -3.15 -8.50 2.38
N PRO A 366 -3.21 -9.85 2.39
CA PRO A 366 -2.35 -10.67 3.26
C PRO A 366 -0.85 -10.46 3.08
N ASN A 367 -0.39 -9.92 1.95
CA ASN A 367 1.01 -9.58 1.72
C ASN A 367 1.39 -8.17 2.19
N GLY A 368 0.50 -7.46 2.89
CA GLY A 368 0.72 -6.09 3.39
C GLY A 368 0.48 -4.98 2.37
N ARG A 369 0.20 -5.31 1.10
CA ARG A 369 -0.21 -4.34 0.07
C ARG A 369 -1.67 -3.94 0.24
N ASN A 370 -2.14 -3.00 -0.58
CA ASN A 370 -3.54 -2.62 -0.62
C ASN A 370 -4.11 -2.68 -2.05
N GLN A 371 -5.43 -2.60 -2.12
CA GLN A 371 -6.18 -2.27 -3.33
C GLN A 371 -7.09 -1.07 -3.01
N ARG A 372 -7.22 -0.15 -3.98
CA ARG A 372 -8.05 1.06 -3.84
C ARG A 372 -8.96 1.23 -5.04
N GLY A 373 -10.20 1.63 -4.79
CA GLY A 373 -11.13 2.08 -5.81
C GLY A 373 -10.76 3.49 -6.26
N LEU A 374 -10.41 3.63 -7.55
CA LEU A 374 -10.00 4.90 -8.14
C LEU A 374 -10.92 5.27 -9.31
N ALA A 375 -11.20 6.56 -9.47
CA ALA A 375 -11.79 7.10 -10.69
C ALA A 375 -10.73 7.23 -11.78
N VAL A 376 -11.14 7.11 -13.04
CA VAL A 376 -10.34 7.51 -14.19
C VAL A 376 -10.79 8.88 -14.64
N ALA A 377 -9.84 9.78 -14.81
CA ALA A 377 -10.05 11.15 -15.21
C ALA A 377 -9.23 11.51 -16.45
N THR A 378 -9.65 12.57 -17.10
CA THR A 378 -8.92 13.24 -18.17
C THR A 378 -8.89 14.74 -17.93
N ILE A 379 -8.01 15.44 -18.65
CA ILE A 379 -8.03 16.90 -18.75
C ILE A 379 -8.70 17.28 -20.06
N ARG A 380 -9.75 18.07 -19.99
CA ARG A 380 -10.46 18.63 -21.15
C ARG A 380 -10.77 20.09 -20.87
N ASP A 381 -10.42 20.96 -21.80
CA ASP A 381 -10.62 22.41 -21.68
C ASP A 381 -10.05 22.98 -20.35
N ASN A 382 -8.86 22.51 -19.98
CA ASN A 382 -8.16 22.85 -18.73
C ASN A 382 -8.92 22.47 -17.45
N GLN A 383 -9.85 21.52 -17.54
CA GLN A 383 -10.62 21.02 -16.42
C GLN A 383 -10.51 19.50 -16.28
N VAL A 384 -10.65 19.02 -15.07
CA VAL A 384 -10.70 17.58 -14.79
C VAL A 384 -12.10 17.05 -15.12
N VAL A 385 -12.17 16.09 -16.03
CA VAL A 385 -13.41 15.38 -16.38
C VAL A 385 -13.29 13.92 -15.96
N ILE A 386 -14.27 13.40 -15.24
CA ILE A 386 -14.31 11.99 -14.85
C ILE A 386 -14.85 11.18 -16.02
N LEU A 387 -14.02 10.24 -16.50
CA LEU A 387 -14.37 9.31 -17.58
C LEU A 387 -15.01 8.04 -17.04
N ASP A 388 -14.52 7.56 -15.90
CA ASP A 388 -15.05 6.37 -15.23
C ASP A 388 -14.99 6.56 -13.71
N ARG A 389 -16.10 6.32 -13.05
CA ARG A 389 -16.24 6.56 -11.60
C ARG A 389 -15.45 5.55 -10.79
N ALA A 390 -15.04 5.95 -9.59
CA ALA A 390 -14.45 5.03 -8.63
C ALA A 390 -15.47 3.94 -8.25
N PRO A 391 -15.07 2.65 -8.24
CA PRO A 391 -15.94 1.58 -7.75
C PRO A 391 -16.22 1.76 -6.25
N ARG A 392 -17.43 1.37 -5.83
CA ARG A 392 -17.89 1.50 -4.43
C ARG A 392 -17.79 0.21 -3.63
N SER A 393 -17.39 -0.90 -4.26
CA SER A 393 -17.18 -2.20 -3.62
C SER A 393 -16.14 -2.98 -4.39
N PHE A 394 -15.57 -4.03 -3.78
CA PHE A 394 -14.60 -4.93 -4.42
C PHE A 394 -15.28 -6.07 -5.19
N VAL A 395 -16.57 -5.95 -5.48
CA VAL A 395 -17.36 -6.89 -6.29
C VAL A 395 -17.67 -6.20 -7.62
N GLY A 396 -17.26 -6.79 -8.74
CA GLY A 396 -17.56 -6.27 -10.07
C GLY A 396 -16.34 -5.74 -10.85
N PRO A 397 -16.57 -5.23 -12.07
CA PRO A 397 -15.52 -4.72 -12.94
C PRO A 397 -14.87 -3.46 -12.36
N GLY A 398 -13.55 -3.34 -12.51
CA GLY A 398 -12.78 -2.18 -12.05
C GLY A 398 -11.70 -2.49 -11.01
N PHE A 399 -11.55 -3.76 -10.60
CA PHE A 399 -10.49 -4.25 -9.71
C PHE A 399 -9.68 -5.36 -10.37
#